data_1627f324a0d0b70f6db2db1c4ee429bc
#
_entry.id   1627f324a0d0b70f6db2db1c4ee429bc
#
_cell.length_a   1.000
_cell.length_b   1.000
_cell.length_c   1.000
_cell.angle_alpha   90.00
_cell.angle_beta   90.00
_cell.angle_gamma   90.00
#
_symmetry.space_group_name_H-M   'P 1'
#
loop_
_entity.id
_entity.type
_entity.pdbx_description
1 polymer ?
#
loop_
_entity_poly.entity_id
_entity_poly.type
_entity_poly.pdbx_seq_one_letter_code
_entity_poly.pdbx_strand_id
1 'polypeptide(L)'
;MRRVRCDIELPFFYSFICFERIFAHFKKNQYLCTLFVYYQLMNEFLELEEQVLRMIKTVYDPEIPVNVYELGLIYRIDLPGDGLCNIDMTLTAPNCPAADFLVEDIKQKVGSVEGIDTVNVNIVFEPEWNKDMMSEEAKLELGFL
;
A
#
# COMPACT_ATOMS: atom_id res chain seq x y z
N MET A 1 6.22 -38.14 21.81
CA MET A 1 5.18 -37.13 21.56
C MET A 1 5.68 -35.79 22.05
N ARG A 2 6.22 -34.94 21.18
CA ARG A 2 6.69 -33.60 21.50
C ARG A 2 5.54 -32.62 21.25
N ARG A 3 5.07 -31.92 22.31
CA ARG A 3 4.13 -30.80 22.22
C ARG A 3 4.88 -29.62 21.59
N VAL A 4 4.45 -29.18 20.44
CA VAL A 4 4.85 -27.91 19.87
C VAL A 4 3.95 -26.86 20.51
N ARG A 5 4.54 -25.98 21.33
CA ARG A 5 3.89 -24.76 21.82
C ARG A 5 3.91 -23.75 20.68
N CYS A 6 2.75 -23.34 20.22
CA CYS A 6 2.63 -22.12 19.43
C CYS A 6 2.50 -20.95 20.41
N ASP A 7 3.64 -20.36 20.77
CA ASP A 7 3.68 -19.07 21.45
C ASP A 7 3.75 -17.99 20.37
N ILE A 8 2.57 -17.62 19.84
CA ILE A 8 2.43 -16.43 19.01
C ILE A 8 1.61 -15.45 19.83
N GLU A 9 2.29 -14.41 20.34
CA GLU A 9 1.64 -13.26 20.95
C GLU A 9 0.96 -12.45 19.84
N LEU A 10 -0.37 -12.54 19.75
CA LEU A 10 -1.20 -11.73 18.87
C LEU A 10 -1.52 -10.40 19.56
N PRO A 11 -1.45 -9.26 18.84
CA PRO A 11 -1.85 -7.99 19.41
C PRO A 11 -3.36 -7.97 19.73
N PHE A 12 -3.63 -7.51 20.91
CA PHE A 12 -4.90 -7.34 21.59
C PHE A 12 -5.88 -6.49 20.78
N PHE A 13 -7.01 -7.02 20.45
CA PHE A 13 -8.32 -6.42 20.22
C PHE A 13 -9.08 -7.04 19.03
N TYR A 14 -9.47 -8.32 19.17
CA TYR A 14 -10.69 -8.78 18.55
C TYR A 14 -11.37 -9.84 19.42
N SER A 15 -12.53 -9.47 19.89
CA SER A 15 -13.58 -10.22 20.60
C SER A 15 -13.33 -11.71 20.84
N PHE A 16 -12.94 -12.04 22.04
CA PHE A 16 -12.68 -13.36 22.63
C PHE A 16 -13.86 -14.36 22.54
N ILE A 17 -15.04 -13.90 22.17
CA ILE A 17 -16.27 -14.70 22.22
C ILE A 17 -16.51 -15.51 20.94
N CYS A 18 -15.98 -15.09 19.79
CA CYS A 18 -16.12 -15.81 18.53
C CYS A 18 -15.06 -16.91 18.36
N PHE A 19 -13.89 -16.74 18.99
CA PHE A 19 -12.73 -17.61 18.86
C PHE A 19 -12.94 -18.99 19.52
N GLU A 20 -13.55 -19.04 20.69
CA GLU A 20 -13.75 -20.31 21.41
C GLU A 20 -14.74 -21.28 20.72
N ARG A 21 -15.76 -20.77 20.06
CA ARG A 21 -16.75 -21.63 19.37
C ARG A 21 -16.23 -22.20 18.05
N ILE A 22 -15.38 -21.47 17.35
CA ILE A 22 -14.75 -21.92 16.09
C ILE A 22 -13.62 -22.90 16.39
N PHE A 23 -12.83 -22.65 17.45
CA PHE A 23 -11.68 -23.47 17.82
C PHE A 23 -12.06 -24.88 18.34
N ALA A 24 -13.21 -25.02 18.97
CA ALA A 24 -13.68 -26.33 19.45
C ALA A 24 -14.02 -27.32 18.33
N HIS A 25 -14.40 -26.81 17.15
CA HIS A 25 -14.69 -27.65 15.96
C HIS A 25 -13.46 -27.97 15.11
N PHE A 26 -12.36 -27.19 15.26
CA PHE A 26 -11.17 -27.23 14.41
C PHE A 26 -10.05 -28.14 14.88
N LYS A 27 -10.24 -28.85 16.01
CA LYS A 27 -9.18 -29.73 16.59
C LYS A 27 -8.73 -30.91 15.71
N LYS A 28 -9.29 -31.06 14.52
CA LYS A 28 -9.05 -32.23 13.66
C LYS A 28 -8.27 -31.97 12.35
N ASN A 29 -7.97 -30.70 11.99
CA ASN A 29 -7.35 -30.45 10.70
C ASN A 29 -6.29 -29.34 10.73
N GLN A 30 -5.03 -29.73 10.90
CA GLN A 30 -3.87 -28.83 10.94
C GLN A 30 -3.72 -27.96 9.66
N TYR A 31 -4.26 -28.41 8.52
CA TYR A 31 -4.24 -27.68 7.25
C TYR A 31 -5.21 -26.49 7.22
N LEU A 32 -6.32 -26.56 7.93
CA LEU A 32 -7.31 -25.46 7.99
C LEU A 32 -6.80 -24.29 8.85
N CYS A 33 -5.99 -24.58 9.87
CA CYS A 33 -5.38 -23.54 10.70
C CYS A 33 -4.35 -22.73 9.91
N THR A 34 -3.53 -23.37 9.11
CA THR A 34 -2.57 -22.69 8.22
C THR A 34 -3.25 -21.88 7.13
N LEU A 35 -4.33 -22.37 6.54
CA LEU A 35 -5.12 -21.63 5.55
C LEU A 35 -5.80 -20.40 6.18
N PHE A 36 -6.30 -20.50 7.40
CA PHE A 36 -6.92 -19.39 8.09
C PHE A 36 -5.92 -18.27 8.43
N VAL A 37 -4.75 -18.65 8.94
CA VAL A 37 -3.66 -17.70 9.22
C VAL A 37 -3.18 -17.03 7.91
N TYR A 38 -3.03 -17.80 6.84
CA TYR A 38 -2.68 -17.26 5.53
C TYR A 38 -3.73 -16.28 5.00
N TYR A 39 -5.01 -16.59 5.16
CA TYR A 39 -6.11 -15.70 4.75
C TYR A 39 -6.15 -14.40 5.57
N GLN A 40 -5.87 -14.45 6.86
CA GLN A 40 -5.78 -13.27 7.72
C GLN A 40 -4.62 -12.37 7.32
N LEU A 41 -3.43 -12.95 7.09
CA LEU A 41 -2.25 -12.19 6.64
C LEU A 41 -2.48 -11.56 5.26
N MET A 42 -3.15 -12.26 4.36
CA MET A 42 -3.52 -11.72 3.04
C MET A 42 -4.47 -10.53 3.14
N ASN A 43 -5.47 -10.59 4.02
CA ASN A 43 -6.41 -9.49 4.21
C ASN A 43 -5.73 -8.27 4.82
N GLU A 44 -4.89 -8.46 5.83
CA GLU A 44 -4.14 -7.38 6.47
C GLU A 44 -3.21 -6.68 5.47
N PHE A 45 -2.56 -7.46 4.60
CA PHE A 45 -1.72 -6.93 3.53
C PHE A 45 -2.52 -6.10 2.51
N LEU A 46 -3.68 -6.60 2.08
CA LEU A 46 -4.55 -5.88 1.14
C LEU A 46 -5.11 -4.58 1.75
N GLU A 47 -5.45 -4.59 3.03
CA GLU A 47 -5.90 -3.39 3.73
C GLU A 47 -4.80 -2.33 3.82
N LEU A 48 -3.55 -2.75 4.06
CA LEU A 48 -2.40 -1.86 4.11
C LEU A 48 -2.12 -1.23 2.73
N GLU A 49 -2.14 -2.04 1.67
CA GLU A 49 -1.96 -1.56 0.30
C GLU A 49 -3.04 -0.52 -0.10
N GLU A 50 -4.30 -0.77 0.27
CA GLU A 50 -5.38 0.19 0.06
C GLU A 50 -5.18 1.50 0.84
N GLN A 51 -4.67 1.44 2.06
CA GLN A 51 -4.40 2.63 2.86
C GLN A 51 -3.27 3.47 2.24
N VAL A 52 -2.17 2.83 1.84
CA VAL A 52 -1.06 3.47 1.12
C VAL A 52 -1.57 4.14 -0.15
N LEU A 53 -2.37 3.44 -0.95
CA LEU A 53 -2.95 3.98 -2.18
C LEU A 53 -3.85 5.19 -1.92
N ARG A 54 -4.67 5.15 -0.87
CA ARG A 54 -5.50 6.30 -0.46
C ARG A 54 -4.65 7.52 -0.10
N MET A 55 -3.53 7.33 0.59
CA MET A 55 -2.62 8.43 0.92
C MET A 55 -1.96 9.01 -0.31
N ILE A 56 -1.50 8.19 -1.24
CA ILE A 56 -0.91 8.65 -2.51
C ILE A 56 -1.92 9.48 -3.32
N LYS A 57 -3.19 9.10 -3.35
CA LYS A 57 -4.26 9.85 -4.02
C LYS A 57 -4.54 11.23 -3.39
N THR A 58 -4.03 11.51 -2.21
CA THR A 58 -4.12 12.85 -1.60
C THR A 58 -2.97 13.78 -1.97
N VAL A 59 -1.94 13.26 -2.66
CA VAL A 59 -0.80 14.05 -3.13
C VAL A 59 -1.14 14.66 -4.48
N TYR A 60 -1.08 15.99 -4.57
CA TYR A 60 -1.37 16.75 -5.79
C TYR A 60 -0.10 17.39 -6.33
N ASP A 61 0.00 17.42 -7.65
CA ASP A 61 1.02 18.22 -8.30
C ASP A 61 0.72 19.72 -8.07
N PRO A 62 1.69 20.53 -7.66
CA PRO A 62 1.45 21.97 -7.42
C PRO A 62 1.15 22.76 -8.70
N GLU A 63 1.51 22.25 -9.86
CA GLU A 63 1.27 22.90 -11.14
C GLU A 63 0.01 22.38 -11.86
N ILE A 64 -0.42 21.15 -11.52
CA ILE A 64 -1.53 20.46 -12.18
C ILE A 64 -2.56 20.07 -11.11
N PRO A 65 -3.84 20.52 -11.20
CA PRO A 65 -4.83 20.26 -10.15
C PRO A 65 -5.36 18.82 -10.14
N VAL A 66 -4.49 17.85 -10.35
CA VAL A 66 -4.77 16.41 -10.37
C VAL A 66 -3.76 15.71 -9.47
N ASN A 67 -4.19 14.66 -8.79
CA ASN A 67 -3.29 13.91 -7.92
C ASN A 67 -2.30 13.05 -8.73
N VAL A 68 -1.16 12.75 -8.11
CA VAL A 68 -0.04 12.04 -8.76
C VAL A 68 -0.41 10.63 -9.24
N TYR A 69 -1.39 9.99 -8.61
CA TYR A 69 -1.86 8.67 -9.01
C TYR A 69 -2.67 8.73 -10.31
N GLU A 70 -3.64 9.65 -10.39
CA GLU A 70 -4.47 9.84 -11.59
C GLU A 70 -3.67 10.42 -12.77
N LEU A 71 -2.59 11.16 -12.49
CA LEU A 71 -1.63 11.57 -13.51
C LEU A 71 -0.80 10.39 -14.07
N GLY A 72 -0.86 9.21 -13.45
CA GLY A 72 -0.07 8.05 -13.86
C GLY A 72 1.43 8.20 -13.55
N LEU A 73 1.78 8.97 -12.52
CA LEU A 73 3.16 9.17 -12.10
C LEU A 73 3.67 8.04 -11.19
N ILE A 74 2.80 7.24 -10.63
CA ILE A 74 3.16 6.10 -9.77
C ILE A 74 3.20 4.84 -10.63
N TYR A 75 4.39 4.25 -10.76
CA TYR A 75 4.57 3.05 -11.58
C TYR A 75 4.47 1.77 -10.77
N ARG A 76 4.95 1.79 -9.53
CA ARG A 76 4.95 0.61 -8.67
C ARG A 76 4.87 1.01 -7.20
N ILE A 77 4.11 0.24 -6.45
CA ILE A 77 4.11 0.23 -5.00
C ILE A 77 4.48 -1.19 -4.57
N ASP A 78 5.50 -1.33 -3.74
CA ASP A 78 5.99 -2.60 -3.26
C ASP A 78 6.06 -2.57 -1.73
N LEU A 79 5.39 -3.52 -1.10
CA LEU A 79 5.31 -3.67 0.35
C LEU A 79 5.93 -5.02 0.71
N PRO A 80 7.27 -5.11 0.83
CA PRO A 80 7.94 -6.39 1.11
C PRO A 80 7.67 -6.92 2.52
N GLY A 81 7.03 -6.13 3.37
CA GLY A 81 6.82 -6.41 4.78
C GLY A 81 7.74 -5.60 5.68
N ASP A 82 7.76 -5.92 6.98
CA ASP A 82 8.61 -5.27 7.99
C ASP A 82 8.48 -3.73 8.05
N GLY A 83 7.29 -3.20 7.72
CA GLY A 83 7.03 -1.76 7.71
C GLY A 83 7.73 -0.99 6.58
N LEU A 84 8.25 -1.66 5.57
CA LEU A 84 8.92 -1.06 4.43
C LEU A 84 7.95 -0.84 3.27
N CYS A 85 7.94 0.37 2.71
CA CYS A 85 7.22 0.71 1.48
C CYS A 85 8.19 1.29 0.45
N ASN A 86 8.26 0.65 -0.72
CA ASN A 86 9.04 1.14 -1.86
C ASN A 86 8.08 1.62 -2.94
N ILE A 87 8.27 2.85 -3.41
CA ILE A 87 7.46 3.48 -4.44
C ILE A 87 8.36 3.89 -5.59
N ASP A 88 8.09 3.37 -6.78
CA ASP A 88 8.72 3.84 -8.00
C ASP A 88 7.77 4.83 -8.68
N MET A 89 8.22 6.05 -8.84
CA MET A 89 7.46 7.12 -9.48
C MET A 89 8.25 7.78 -10.59
N THR A 90 7.54 8.46 -11.47
CA THR A 90 8.12 9.30 -12.50
C THR A 90 7.66 10.76 -12.36
N LEU A 91 8.15 11.60 -13.23
CA LEU A 91 7.79 13.01 -13.32
C LEU A 91 7.33 13.34 -14.74
N THR A 92 6.49 14.36 -14.87
CA THR A 92 6.04 14.86 -16.17
C THR A 92 7.18 15.45 -17.01
N ALA A 93 8.26 15.87 -16.36
CA ALA A 93 9.49 16.34 -17.01
C ALA A 93 10.71 15.99 -16.15
N PRO A 94 11.88 15.66 -16.76
CA PRO A 94 13.08 15.25 -16.02
C PRO A 94 13.65 16.30 -15.05
N ASN A 95 13.35 17.58 -15.27
CA ASN A 95 13.82 18.69 -14.46
C ASN A 95 12.66 19.44 -13.78
N CYS A 96 11.61 18.73 -13.35
CA CYS A 96 10.50 19.33 -12.65
C CYS A 96 10.98 19.95 -11.31
N PRO A 97 10.80 21.26 -11.07
CA PRO A 97 11.21 21.88 -9.82
C PRO A 97 10.39 21.41 -8.61
N ALA A 98 9.23 20.81 -8.84
CA ALA A 98 8.37 20.24 -7.82
C ALA A 98 8.77 18.81 -7.39
N ALA A 99 9.77 18.20 -8.04
CA ALA A 99 10.18 16.81 -7.79
C ALA A 99 10.45 16.51 -6.32
N ASP A 100 11.30 17.33 -5.68
CA ASP A 100 11.68 17.16 -4.28
C ASP A 100 10.48 17.32 -3.35
N PHE A 101 9.58 18.27 -3.67
CA PHE A 101 8.35 18.48 -2.91
C PHE A 101 7.40 17.28 -3.00
N LEU A 102 7.19 16.74 -4.20
CA LEU A 102 6.34 15.58 -4.40
C LEU A 102 6.87 14.34 -3.67
N VAL A 103 8.17 14.09 -3.76
CA VAL A 103 8.83 12.98 -3.06
C VAL A 103 8.65 13.10 -1.56
N GLU A 104 8.85 14.30 -1.01
CA GLU A 104 8.74 14.53 0.44
C GLU A 104 7.27 14.42 0.92
N ASP A 105 6.31 14.96 0.15
CA ASP A 105 4.89 14.87 0.48
C ASP A 105 4.39 13.41 0.45
N ILE A 106 4.83 12.62 -0.53
CA ILE A 106 4.55 11.17 -0.59
C ILE A 106 5.12 10.47 0.63
N LYS A 107 6.41 10.70 0.97
CA LYS A 107 7.05 10.08 2.14
C LYS A 107 6.32 10.41 3.44
N GLN A 108 5.93 11.65 3.61
CA GLN A 108 5.23 12.11 4.82
C GLN A 108 3.85 11.47 4.94
N LYS A 109 3.08 11.47 3.85
CA LYS A 109 1.71 10.93 3.84
C LYS A 109 1.67 9.43 3.97
N VAL A 110 2.49 8.72 3.20
CA VAL A 110 2.58 7.24 3.27
C VAL A 110 3.19 6.80 4.59
N GLY A 111 4.20 7.51 5.12
CA GLY A 111 4.78 7.23 6.43
C GLY A 111 3.84 7.49 7.61
N SER A 112 2.68 8.14 7.40
CA SER A 112 1.64 8.28 8.41
C SER A 112 0.69 7.08 8.51
N VAL A 113 0.80 6.12 7.60
CA VAL A 113 -0.01 4.90 7.58
C VAL A 113 0.48 3.95 8.67
N GLU A 114 -0.44 3.45 9.48
CA GLU A 114 -0.11 2.48 10.53
C GLU A 114 0.43 1.18 9.91
N GLY A 115 1.59 0.74 10.36
CA GLY A 115 2.30 -0.42 9.81
C GLY A 115 3.37 -0.07 8.77
N ILE A 116 3.59 1.21 8.44
CA ILE A 116 4.69 1.68 7.61
C ILE A 116 5.69 2.46 8.47
N ASP A 117 6.92 1.96 8.56
CA ASP A 117 8.03 2.59 9.31
C ASP A 117 8.99 3.35 8.40
N THR A 118 9.18 2.86 7.18
CA THR A 118 10.15 3.41 6.23
C THR A 118 9.56 3.48 4.82
N VAL A 119 9.63 4.65 4.21
CA VAL A 119 9.17 4.89 2.83
C VAL A 119 10.35 5.27 1.96
N ASN A 120 10.62 4.46 0.94
CA ASN A 120 11.60 4.75 -0.11
C ASN A 120 10.86 5.18 -1.37
N VAL A 121 11.17 6.35 -1.87
CA VAL A 121 10.63 6.83 -3.14
C VAL A 121 11.77 6.95 -4.14
N ASN A 122 11.69 6.20 -5.24
CA ASN A 122 12.64 6.18 -6.34
C ASN A 122 12.05 6.92 -7.54
N ILE A 123 12.81 7.83 -8.12
CA ILE A 123 12.41 8.49 -9.37
C ILE A 123 13.00 7.68 -10.52
N VAL A 124 12.12 7.18 -11.40
CA VAL A 124 12.46 6.40 -12.58
C VAL A 124 11.95 7.12 -13.84
N PHE A 125 12.70 7.06 -14.93
CA PHE A 125 12.35 7.71 -16.18
C PHE A 125 12.11 6.70 -17.32
N GLU A 126 12.12 5.42 -17.01
CA GLU A 126 11.80 4.34 -17.93
C GLU A 126 10.63 3.50 -17.36
N PRO A 127 9.54 3.34 -18.11
CA PRO A 127 9.22 3.99 -19.39
C PRO A 127 9.05 5.51 -19.27
N GLU A 128 9.27 6.24 -20.39
CA GLU A 128 9.03 7.69 -20.39
C GLU A 128 7.54 7.98 -20.22
N TRP A 129 7.21 8.90 -19.33
CA TRP A 129 5.82 9.29 -19.08
C TRP A 129 5.19 9.94 -20.32
N ASN A 130 3.96 9.60 -20.57
CA ASN A 130 3.14 10.23 -21.62
C ASN A 130 1.70 10.43 -21.13
N LYS A 131 0.96 11.27 -21.85
CA LYS A 131 -0.43 11.62 -21.49
C LYS A 131 -1.40 10.43 -21.52
N ASP A 132 -1.07 9.36 -22.22
CA ASP A 132 -1.91 8.17 -22.29
C ASP A 132 -1.93 7.39 -20.97
N MET A 133 -0.92 7.60 -20.12
CA MET A 133 -0.81 7.01 -18.78
C MET A 133 -1.76 7.63 -17.74
N MET A 134 -2.32 8.82 -18.05
CA MET A 134 -3.32 9.44 -17.19
C MET A 134 -4.62 8.63 -17.17
N SER A 135 -5.31 8.66 -16.04
CA SER A 135 -6.70 8.15 -15.95
C SER A 135 -7.64 8.96 -16.87
N GLU A 136 -8.78 8.38 -17.21
CA GLU A 136 -9.81 9.08 -17.98
C GLU A 136 -10.34 10.31 -17.25
N GLU A 137 -10.44 10.23 -15.91
CA GLU A 137 -10.85 11.32 -15.04
C GLU A 137 -9.87 12.48 -15.11
N ALA A 138 -8.56 12.19 -15.01
CA ALA A 138 -7.52 13.20 -15.15
C ALA A 138 -7.53 13.86 -16.55
N LYS A 139 -7.71 13.06 -17.60
CA LYS A 139 -7.81 13.59 -18.99
C LYS A 139 -9.01 14.50 -19.18
N LEU A 140 -10.16 14.14 -18.58
CA LEU A 140 -11.36 14.96 -18.62
C LEU A 140 -11.17 16.28 -17.86
N GLU A 141 -10.59 16.25 -16.68
CA GLU A 141 -10.34 17.43 -15.84
C GLU A 141 -9.37 18.41 -16.53
N LEU A 142 -8.37 17.88 -17.23
CA LEU A 142 -7.38 18.66 -17.98
C LEU A 142 -7.83 19.02 -19.41
N GLY A 143 -9.00 18.58 -19.85
CA GLY A 143 -9.57 18.93 -21.15
C GLY A 143 -8.92 18.20 -22.34
N PHE A 144 -8.40 16.99 -22.12
CA PHE A 144 -7.82 16.13 -23.16
C PHE A 144 -8.83 15.15 -23.78
N LEU A 145 -10.05 15.08 -23.25
CA LEU A 145 -11.18 14.29 -23.79
C LEU A 145 -12.23 15.20 -24.39
#